data_441a511a1b39ff34d9043a0bbc7f110d
#
_entry.id   441a511a1b39ff34d9043a0bbc7f110d
#
_cell.length_a   1.000
_cell.length_b   1.000
_cell.length_c   1.000
_cell.angle_alpha   90.00
_cell.angle_beta   90.00
_cell.angle_gamma   90.00
#
_symmetry.space_group_name_H-M   'P 1'
#
loop_
_entity.id
_entity.type
_entity.pdbx_description
1 polymer ?
#
loop_
_entity_poly.entity_id
_entity_poly.type
_entity_poly.pdbx_seq_one_letter_code
_entity_poly.pdbx_strand_id
1 'polypeptide(L)'
;MNQIGLFFNEEHSKRMFIFAPKKKLMVSIFDDMTQVTEAEVQRMLPLVDEQRRDEALRYRFLFGQFACLKSWLMLKDLLKTLGVNDLKMDRNEHGKPFLVHHPEVHFNLSHCKNGIAVVVDSSPVGIDIESFRKDNIALVKRTMNAAEAEWIRASSAPVETFTQFWTKKEAVLKLRGTGIVDDLHHVLDGSDYRLETHVDREKHYAWSIAYTQ
;
A
#
# COMPACT_ATOMS: atom_id res chain seq x y z
N MET A 1 3.19 17.74 17.34
CA MET A 1 3.41 16.31 17.66
C MET A 1 2.24 15.52 17.07
N ASN A 2 2.48 14.72 16.06
CA ASN A 2 1.47 13.81 15.51
C ASN A 2 1.33 12.65 16.50
N GLN A 3 0.15 12.44 17.05
CA GLN A 3 -0.10 11.23 17.84
C GLN A 3 -0.37 10.08 16.87
N ILE A 4 0.53 9.09 16.87
CA ILE A 4 0.32 7.82 16.18
C ILE A 4 -0.37 6.90 17.18
N GLY A 5 -1.62 6.56 16.91
CA GLY A 5 -2.35 5.53 17.66
C GLY A 5 -2.38 4.22 16.90
N LEU A 6 -1.79 3.17 17.46
CA LEU A 6 -1.94 1.80 16.96
C LEU A 6 -3.16 1.17 17.64
N PHE A 7 -4.15 0.77 16.84
CA PHE A 7 -5.27 -0.01 17.35
C PHE A 7 -5.28 -1.37 16.67
N PHE A 8 -5.43 -2.43 17.45
CA PHE A 8 -5.64 -3.79 16.96
C PHE A 8 -7.16 -4.05 16.89
N ASN A 9 -7.63 -4.62 15.78
CA ASN A 9 -8.98 -5.11 15.67
C ASN A 9 -8.99 -6.64 15.81
N GLU A 10 -10.10 -7.22 16.25
CA GLU A 10 -10.28 -8.67 16.52
C GLU A 10 -10.06 -9.58 15.31
N GLU A 11 -9.90 -9.04 14.09
CA GLU A 11 -9.64 -9.78 12.85
C GLU A 11 -8.19 -9.72 12.35
N HIS A 12 -7.18 -9.62 13.22
CA HIS A 12 -5.76 -9.69 12.88
C HIS A 12 -5.23 -8.63 11.88
N SER A 13 -5.89 -7.49 11.70
CA SER A 13 -5.33 -6.38 10.94
C SER A 13 -4.86 -5.26 11.88
N LYS A 14 -3.61 -4.83 11.71
CA LYS A 14 -3.06 -3.66 12.41
C LYS A 14 -3.66 -2.41 11.76
N ARG A 15 -4.38 -1.59 12.52
CA ARG A 15 -4.87 -0.27 12.07
C ARG A 15 -4.02 0.81 12.70
N MET A 16 -3.47 1.67 11.88
CA MET A 16 -2.74 2.85 12.32
C MET A 16 -3.52 4.10 11.93
N PHE A 17 -3.80 4.97 12.90
CA PHE A 17 -4.40 6.27 12.66
C PHE A 17 -3.35 7.35 12.90
N ILE A 18 -3.05 8.15 11.90
CA ILE A 18 -2.20 9.33 12.04
C ILE A 18 -3.13 10.52 12.17
N PHE A 19 -3.29 11.01 13.40
CA PHE A 19 -4.07 12.21 13.68
C PHE A 19 -3.18 13.45 13.54
N ALA A 20 -3.31 14.16 12.42
CA ALA A 20 -2.93 15.57 12.35
C ALA A 20 -4.21 16.42 12.50
N PRO A 21 -4.18 17.63 13.09
CA PRO A 21 -5.38 18.41 13.45
C PRO A 21 -6.36 18.73 12.30
N LYS A 22 -6.04 18.37 11.06
CA LYS A 22 -6.85 18.55 9.86
C LYS A 22 -6.82 17.37 8.88
N LYS A 23 -6.14 16.24 9.19
CA LYS A 23 -6.01 15.08 8.28
C LYS A 23 -6.62 13.83 8.89
N LYS A 24 -7.39 13.10 8.07
CA LYS A 24 -7.96 11.78 8.43
C LYS A 24 -7.18 10.66 7.73
N LEU A 25 -5.83 10.70 7.80
CA LEU A 25 -5.00 9.64 7.26
C LEU A 25 -5.21 8.35 8.07
N MET A 26 -5.71 7.32 7.42
CA MET A 26 -5.94 6.01 8.02
C MET A 26 -5.20 4.95 7.21
N VAL A 27 -4.45 4.09 7.89
CA VAL A 27 -3.73 2.96 7.30
C VAL A 27 -4.21 1.66 7.94
N SER A 28 -4.41 0.65 7.12
CA SER A 28 -4.70 -0.72 7.56
C SER A 28 -3.67 -1.66 6.93
N ILE A 29 -3.01 -2.47 7.77
CA ILE A 29 -2.04 -3.49 7.36
C ILE A 29 -2.57 -4.85 7.78
N PHE A 30 -2.56 -5.80 6.85
CA PHE A 30 -2.85 -7.21 7.08
C PHE A 30 -1.60 -8.04 6.75
N ASP A 31 -1.11 -8.81 7.70
CA ASP A 31 0.14 -9.57 7.61
C ASP A 31 0.04 -11.00 8.18
N ASP A 32 -1.16 -11.49 8.40
CA ASP A 32 -1.40 -12.91 8.73
C ASP A 32 -1.58 -13.74 7.46
N MET A 33 -0.47 -14.09 6.82
CA MET A 33 -0.47 -14.85 5.57
C MET A 33 -0.89 -16.31 5.74
N THR A 34 -1.08 -16.79 6.96
CA THR A 34 -1.65 -18.14 7.22
C THR A 34 -3.11 -18.23 6.78
N GLN A 35 -3.80 -17.08 6.67
CA GLN A 35 -5.17 -17.00 6.18
C GLN A 35 -5.28 -17.10 4.65
N VAL A 36 -4.19 -17.19 3.90
CA VAL A 36 -4.23 -17.35 2.44
C VAL A 36 -4.63 -18.79 2.10
N THR A 37 -5.91 -19.08 2.21
CA THR A 37 -6.51 -20.39 1.96
C THR A 37 -7.69 -20.30 0.98
N GLU A 38 -8.01 -21.40 0.31
CA GLU A 38 -9.20 -21.48 -0.55
C GLU A 38 -10.49 -21.20 0.25
N ALA A 39 -10.58 -21.71 1.48
CA ALA A 39 -11.71 -21.47 2.36
C ALA A 39 -11.96 -19.98 2.60
N GLU A 40 -10.90 -19.21 2.88
CA GLU A 40 -11.01 -17.76 3.08
C GLU A 40 -11.38 -17.02 1.79
N VAL A 41 -10.83 -17.42 0.65
CA VAL A 41 -11.24 -16.85 -0.65
C VAL A 41 -12.73 -17.10 -0.88
N GLN A 42 -13.21 -18.33 -0.69
CA GLN A 42 -14.63 -18.66 -0.84
C GLN A 42 -15.53 -17.89 0.14
N ARG A 43 -15.04 -17.66 1.37
CA ARG A 43 -15.76 -16.86 2.39
C ARG A 43 -15.88 -15.39 1.99
N MET A 44 -14.86 -14.83 1.34
CA MET A 44 -14.82 -13.41 0.94
C MET A 44 -15.60 -13.11 -0.35
N LEU A 45 -15.73 -14.06 -1.28
CA LEU A 45 -16.41 -13.85 -2.57
C LEU A 45 -17.84 -13.28 -2.45
N PRO A 46 -18.72 -13.75 -1.52
CA PRO A 46 -20.06 -13.18 -1.38
C PRO A 46 -20.09 -11.81 -0.70
N LEU A 47 -18.99 -11.34 -0.12
CA LEU A 47 -18.91 -10.05 0.60
C LEU A 47 -18.56 -8.86 -0.30
N VAL A 48 -18.25 -9.13 -1.57
CA VAL A 48 -17.85 -8.13 -2.58
C VAL A 48 -18.88 -8.13 -3.74
N ASP A 49 -18.90 -7.03 -4.51
CA ASP A 49 -19.71 -6.93 -5.71
C ASP A 49 -19.22 -7.85 -6.83
N GLU A 50 -20.05 -8.02 -7.88
CA GLU A 50 -19.76 -8.89 -9.00
C GLU A 50 -18.46 -8.50 -9.73
N GLN A 51 -18.25 -7.21 -9.98
CA GLN A 51 -17.05 -6.72 -10.66
C GLN A 51 -15.78 -7.10 -9.91
N ARG A 52 -15.77 -6.91 -8.58
CA ARG A 52 -14.62 -7.27 -7.74
C ARG A 52 -14.42 -8.79 -7.65
N ARG A 53 -15.49 -9.55 -7.63
CA ARG A 53 -15.45 -11.02 -7.66
C ARG A 53 -14.80 -11.52 -8.94
N ASP A 54 -15.24 -11.00 -10.09
CA ASP A 54 -14.69 -11.36 -11.39
C ASP A 54 -13.20 -10.98 -11.50
N GLU A 55 -12.84 -9.80 -11.01
CA GLU A 55 -11.43 -9.36 -10.98
C GLU A 55 -10.57 -10.33 -10.15
N ALA A 56 -11.04 -10.71 -8.96
CA ALA A 56 -10.32 -11.65 -8.11
C ALA A 56 -10.15 -13.03 -8.77
N LEU A 57 -11.20 -13.55 -9.40
CA LEU A 57 -11.16 -14.87 -10.05
C LEU A 57 -10.30 -14.93 -11.32
N ARG A 58 -9.88 -13.78 -11.89
CA ARG A 58 -8.91 -13.73 -12.99
C ARG A 58 -7.48 -14.05 -12.54
N TYR A 59 -7.17 -13.90 -11.25
CA TYR A 59 -5.86 -14.27 -10.75
C TYR A 59 -5.68 -15.79 -10.75
N ARG A 60 -4.59 -16.25 -11.38
CA ARG A 60 -4.25 -17.68 -11.48
C ARG A 60 -3.90 -18.29 -10.12
N PHE A 61 -3.24 -17.50 -9.26
CA PHE A 61 -2.72 -17.99 -7.99
C PHE A 61 -3.61 -17.54 -6.84
N LEU A 62 -3.78 -18.43 -5.87
CA LEU A 62 -4.60 -18.22 -4.68
C LEU A 62 -4.28 -16.93 -3.94
N PHE A 63 -2.98 -16.62 -3.79
CA PHE A 63 -2.55 -15.37 -3.16
C PHE A 63 -3.12 -14.13 -3.88
N GLY A 64 -3.11 -14.10 -5.21
CA GLY A 64 -3.65 -12.97 -5.97
C GLY A 64 -5.16 -12.81 -5.76
N GLN A 65 -5.92 -13.92 -5.73
CA GLN A 65 -7.35 -13.91 -5.43
C GLN A 65 -7.60 -13.37 -4.01
N PHE A 66 -6.88 -13.91 -3.04
CA PHE A 66 -6.98 -13.48 -1.64
C PHE A 66 -6.63 -11.99 -1.49
N ALA A 67 -5.50 -11.54 -2.03
CA ALA A 67 -5.04 -10.16 -1.91
C ALA A 67 -6.03 -9.17 -2.56
N CYS A 68 -6.59 -9.51 -3.72
CA CYS A 68 -7.61 -8.73 -4.39
C CYS A 68 -8.87 -8.54 -3.52
N LEU A 69 -9.36 -9.62 -2.93
CA LEU A 69 -10.56 -9.59 -2.08
C LEU A 69 -10.27 -8.92 -0.72
N LYS A 70 -9.18 -9.31 -0.07
CA LYS A 70 -8.84 -8.82 1.27
C LYS A 70 -8.56 -7.32 1.26
N SER A 71 -7.77 -6.82 0.31
CA SER A 71 -7.50 -5.38 0.19
C SER A 71 -8.77 -4.56 -0.03
N TRP A 72 -9.70 -5.09 -0.82
CA TRP A 72 -11.01 -4.47 -1.04
C TRP A 72 -11.85 -4.40 0.22
N LEU A 73 -11.94 -5.50 0.98
CA LEU A 73 -12.68 -5.53 2.24
C LEU A 73 -12.05 -4.60 3.29
N MET A 74 -10.72 -4.54 3.36
CA MET A 74 -10.00 -3.58 4.21
C MET A 74 -10.33 -2.13 3.83
N LEU A 75 -10.35 -1.82 2.52
CA LEU A 75 -10.74 -0.49 2.04
C LEU A 75 -12.20 -0.17 2.42
N LYS A 76 -13.12 -1.10 2.18
CA LYS A 76 -14.54 -0.96 2.53
C LYS A 76 -14.73 -0.65 4.02
N ASP A 77 -13.97 -1.31 4.89
CA ASP A 77 -14.00 -1.08 6.34
C ASP A 77 -13.50 0.32 6.71
N LEU A 78 -12.39 0.80 6.09
CA LEU A 78 -11.91 2.15 6.33
C LEU A 78 -12.91 3.20 5.83
N LEU A 79 -13.46 3.03 4.64
CA LEU A 79 -14.45 3.95 4.05
C LEU A 79 -15.73 4.02 4.89
N LYS A 80 -16.18 2.88 5.43
CA LYS A 80 -17.32 2.84 6.35
C LYS A 80 -17.11 3.71 7.60
N THR A 81 -15.89 3.78 8.13
CA THR A 81 -15.59 4.66 9.27
C THR A 81 -15.74 6.15 8.94
N LEU A 82 -15.67 6.50 7.64
CA LEU A 82 -15.90 7.84 7.12
C LEU A 82 -17.35 8.11 6.72
N GLY A 83 -18.25 7.11 6.87
CA GLY A 83 -19.64 7.19 6.42
C GLY A 83 -19.81 6.99 4.91
N VAL A 84 -18.76 6.59 4.20
CA VAL A 84 -18.79 6.32 2.75
C VAL A 84 -19.28 4.90 2.52
N ASN A 85 -20.48 4.75 1.93
CA ASN A 85 -21.11 3.45 1.65
C ASN A 85 -21.25 3.18 0.15
N ASP A 86 -21.18 4.20 -0.69
CA ASP A 86 -21.15 4.07 -2.14
C ASP A 86 -19.72 3.90 -2.63
N LEU A 87 -19.43 2.70 -3.12
CA LEU A 87 -18.09 2.31 -3.56
C LEU A 87 -17.98 2.26 -5.09
N LYS A 88 -18.82 3.01 -5.82
CA LYS A 88 -18.70 3.10 -7.27
C LYS A 88 -17.34 3.65 -7.64
N MET A 89 -16.56 2.84 -8.33
CA MET A 89 -15.18 3.16 -8.73
C MET A 89 -15.06 3.33 -10.23
N ASP A 90 -14.06 4.15 -10.59
CA ASP A 90 -13.50 4.25 -11.94
C ASP A 90 -11.98 4.33 -11.83
N ARG A 91 -11.28 4.39 -12.96
CA ARG A 91 -9.82 4.48 -13.03
C ARG A 91 -9.42 5.71 -13.84
N ASN A 92 -8.36 6.40 -13.41
CA ASN A 92 -7.75 7.45 -14.22
C ASN A 92 -7.03 6.84 -15.46
N GLU A 93 -6.51 7.69 -16.32
CA GLU A 93 -5.77 7.32 -17.54
C GLU A 93 -4.54 6.42 -17.30
N HIS A 94 -3.99 6.44 -16.08
CA HIS A 94 -2.87 5.61 -15.64
C HIS A 94 -3.30 4.39 -14.82
N GLY A 95 -4.61 4.12 -14.72
CA GLY A 95 -5.17 2.96 -14.04
C GLY A 95 -5.31 3.09 -12.52
N LYS A 96 -5.02 4.26 -11.91
CA LYS A 96 -5.24 4.49 -10.48
C LYS A 96 -6.74 4.56 -10.20
N PRO A 97 -7.28 3.72 -9.29
CA PRO A 97 -8.71 3.74 -8.97
C PRO A 97 -9.08 4.96 -8.13
N PHE A 98 -10.30 5.46 -8.30
CA PHE A 98 -10.91 6.53 -7.51
C PHE A 98 -12.41 6.27 -7.31
N LEU A 99 -13.00 6.90 -6.27
CA LEU A 99 -14.44 6.86 -5.99
C LEU A 99 -15.17 7.91 -6.83
N VAL A 100 -16.13 7.49 -7.64
CA VAL A 100 -16.84 8.38 -8.57
C VAL A 100 -17.66 9.44 -7.83
N HIS A 101 -18.31 9.05 -6.74
CA HIS A 101 -19.22 9.93 -6.01
C HIS A 101 -18.60 10.56 -4.75
N HIS A 102 -17.32 10.25 -4.46
CA HIS A 102 -16.57 10.74 -3.31
C HIS A 102 -15.16 11.23 -3.73
N PRO A 103 -15.07 12.26 -4.60
CA PRO A 103 -13.79 12.76 -5.11
C PRO A 103 -12.89 13.36 -4.01
N GLU A 104 -13.47 13.71 -2.86
CA GLU A 104 -12.76 14.20 -1.68
C GLU A 104 -12.07 13.08 -0.87
N VAL A 105 -12.33 11.81 -1.21
CA VAL A 105 -11.75 10.66 -0.53
C VAL A 105 -10.73 10.01 -1.44
N HIS A 106 -9.48 10.06 -1.01
CA HIS A 106 -8.37 9.44 -1.72
C HIS A 106 -7.96 8.15 -1.02
N PHE A 107 -7.62 7.15 -1.80
CA PHE A 107 -7.14 5.87 -1.26
C PHE A 107 -6.08 5.25 -2.16
N ASN A 108 -5.34 4.32 -1.59
CA ASN A 108 -4.41 3.49 -2.35
C ASN A 108 -4.26 2.11 -1.70
N LEU A 109 -3.88 1.11 -2.51
CA LEU A 109 -3.76 -0.29 -2.13
C LEU A 109 -2.41 -0.80 -2.60
N SER A 110 -1.78 -1.65 -1.80
CA SER A 110 -0.59 -2.41 -2.20
C SER A 110 -0.55 -3.76 -1.50
N HIS A 111 0.12 -4.73 -2.09
CA HIS A 111 0.33 -6.04 -1.49
C HIS A 111 1.65 -6.67 -1.94
N CYS A 112 2.25 -7.43 -1.06
CA CYS A 112 3.40 -8.28 -1.34
C CYS A 112 3.16 -9.66 -0.71
N LYS A 113 4.12 -10.59 -0.88
CA LYS A 113 4.00 -11.94 -0.33
C LYS A 113 3.71 -11.95 1.19
N ASN A 114 4.17 -10.96 1.94
CA ASN A 114 4.15 -10.94 3.40
C ASN A 114 3.12 -9.97 3.99
N GLY A 115 2.37 -9.23 3.14
CA GLY A 115 1.39 -8.29 3.65
C GLY A 115 0.54 -7.60 2.59
N ILE A 116 -0.55 -7.01 3.06
CA ILE A 116 -1.48 -6.19 2.30
C ILE A 116 -1.61 -4.86 3.03
N ALA A 117 -1.51 -3.75 2.30
CA ALA A 117 -1.59 -2.40 2.84
C ALA A 117 -2.69 -1.60 2.13
N VAL A 118 -3.45 -0.87 2.91
CA VAL A 118 -4.52 0.03 2.43
C VAL A 118 -4.40 1.36 3.16
N VAL A 119 -4.51 2.45 2.40
CA VAL A 119 -4.53 3.80 2.96
C VAL A 119 -5.73 4.58 2.42
N VAL A 120 -6.32 5.42 3.29
CA VAL A 120 -7.37 6.38 2.95
C VAL A 120 -7.01 7.72 3.57
N ASP A 121 -7.18 8.81 2.81
CA ASP A 121 -6.98 10.21 3.28
C ASP A 121 -7.98 11.13 2.59
N SER A 122 -8.17 12.32 3.14
CA SER A 122 -8.89 13.45 2.51
C SER A 122 -8.06 14.20 1.47
N SER A 123 -6.81 13.82 1.24
CA SER A 123 -5.88 14.40 0.27
C SER A 123 -5.20 13.28 -0.52
N PRO A 124 -4.62 13.57 -1.69
CA PRO A 124 -3.89 12.57 -2.46
C PRO A 124 -2.89 11.80 -1.62
N VAL A 125 -2.89 10.46 -1.78
CA VAL A 125 -2.09 9.54 -0.99
C VAL A 125 -1.63 8.35 -1.84
N GLY A 126 -0.47 7.80 -1.49
CA GLY A 126 0.06 6.57 -2.05
C GLY A 126 0.65 5.69 -0.95
N ILE A 127 0.51 4.39 -1.09
CA ILE A 127 1.11 3.38 -0.18
C ILE A 127 1.78 2.29 -0.99
N ASP A 128 2.90 1.82 -0.48
CA ASP A 128 3.54 0.61 -1.00
C ASP A 128 4.04 -0.28 0.12
N ILE A 129 3.94 -1.60 -0.08
CA ILE A 129 4.42 -2.64 0.83
C ILE A 129 5.17 -3.70 0.05
N GLU A 130 6.40 -4.05 0.51
CA GLU A 130 7.26 -5.02 -0.17
C GLU A 130 7.95 -5.96 0.80
N SER A 131 8.04 -7.23 0.41
CA SER A 131 8.80 -8.25 1.12
C SER A 131 10.30 -8.08 0.92
N PHE A 132 11.10 -8.43 1.93
CA PHE A 132 12.56 -8.50 1.80
C PHE A 132 12.95 -9.68 0.90
N ARG A 133 13.50 -9.37 -0.28
CA ARG A 133 13.90 -10.36 -1.28
C ARG A 133 15.33 -10.10 -1.75
N LYS A 134 16.19 -11.11 -1.70
CA LYS A 134 17.61 -10.99 -2.08
C LYS A 134 17.79 -10.65 -3.56
N ASP A 135 16.91 -11.14 -4.44
CA ASP A 135 16.92 -10.85 -5.87
C ASP A 135 16.65 -9.38 -6.19
N ASN A 136 15.98 -8.64 -5.31
CA ASN A 136 15.72 -7.21 -5.48
C ASN A 136 17.01 -6.37 -5.54
N ILE A 137 18.11 -6.83 -4.95
CA ILE A 137 19.42 -6.12 -5.02
C ILE A 137 19.90 -5.94 -6.46
N ALA A 138 19.57 -6.85 -7.37
CA ALA A 138 19.91 -6.70 -8.78
C ALA A 138 19.26 -5.46 -9.45
N LEU A 139 18.20 -4.93 -8.85
CA LEU A 139 17.49 -3.75 -9.36
C LEU A 139 18.14 -2.42 -8.96
N VAL A 140 19.05 -2.41 -7.97
CA VAL A 140 19.67 -1.18 -7.44
C VAL A 140 20.18 -0.26 -8.56
N LYS A 141 20.93 -0.80 -9.51
CA LYS A 141 21.51 -0.01 -10.63
C LYS A 141 20.43 0.65 -11.51
N ARG A 142 19.26 0.04 -11.62
CA ARG A 142 18.17 0.52 -12.51
C ARG A 142 17.23 1.51 -11.82
N THR A 143 17.20 1.51 -10.50
CA THR A 143 16.12 2.16 -9.75
C THR A 143 16.61 3.14 -8.71
N MET A 144 17.91 3.10 -8.35
CA MET A 144 18.49 3.92 -7.29
C MET A 144 19.51 4.90 -7.87
N ASN A 145 19.49 6.14 -7.40
CA ASN A 145 20.55 7.10 -7.73
C ASN A 145 21.88 6.73 -7.03
N ALA A 146 22.97 7.45 -7.33
CA ALA A 146 24.30 7.12 -6.82
C ALA A 146 24.37 7.17 -5.29
N ALA A 147 23.72 8.13 -4.64
CA ALA A 147 23.70 8.27 -3.19
C ALA A 147 22.91 7.16 -2.51
N GLU A 148 21.72 6.82 -3.04
CA GLU A 148 20.88 5.71 -2.56
C GLU A 148 21.62 4.37 -2.71
N ALA A 149 22.27 4.14 -3.86
CA ALA A 149 23.03 2.92 -4.12
C ALA A 149 24.23 2.78 -3.17
N GLU A 150 24.92 3.89 -2.87
CA GLU A 150 25.99 3.92 -1.88
C GLU A 150 25.47 3.59 -0.48
N TRP A 151 24.35 4.19 -0.09
CA TRP A 151 23.72 3.90 1.21
C TRP A 151 23.33 2.44 1.35
N ILE A 152 22.72 1.84 0.31
CA ILE A 152 22.37 0.42 0.30
C ILE A 152 23.62 -0.45 0.46
N ARG A 153 24.72 -0.12 -0.27
CA ARG A 153 25.97 -0.89 -0.25
C ARG A 153 26.67 -0.81 1.11
N ALA A 154 26.65 0.34 1.76
CA ALA A 154 27.25 0.56 3.08
C ALA A 154 26.43 -0.01 4.25
N SER A 155 25.16 -0.39 3.99
CA SER A 155 24.25 -0.89 5.02
C SER A 155 24.64 -2.27 5.52
N SER A 156 24.50 -2.52 6.82
CA SER A 156 24.56 -3.87 7.40
C SER A 156 23.38 -4.77 6.98
N ALA A 157 22.30 -4.19 6.45
CA ALA A 157 21.10 -4.88 5.98
C ALA A 157 20.69 -4.39 4.58
N PRO A 158 21.50 -4.64 3.52
CA PRO A 158 21.29 -4.03 2.20
C PRO A 158 19.95 -4.38 1.56
N VAL A 159 19.42 -5.57 1.78
CA VAL A 159 18.10 -5.99 1.28
C VAL A 159 16.98 -5.16 1.93
N GLU A 160 17.02 -4.97 3.23
CA GLU A 160 16.07 -4.14 3.96
C GLU A 160 16.15 -2.68 3.50
N THR A 161 17.38 -2.14 3.40
CA THR A 161 17.62 -0.76 2.98
C THR A 161 17.13 -0.51 1.55
N PHE A 162 17.41 -1.43 0.62
CA PHE A 162 16.84 -1.37 -0.73
C PHE A 162 15.32 -1.35 -0.69
N THR A 163 14.70 -2.27 0.07
CA THR A 163 13.23 -2.36 0.15
C THR A 163 12.62 -1.07 0.70
N GLN A 164 13.25 -0.42 1.67
CA GLN A 164 12.80 0.89 2.16
C GLN A 164 12.85 1.98 1.08
N PHE A 165 13.93 2.08 0.28
CA PHE A 165 13.99 3.03 -0.82
C PHE A 165 12.96 2.71 -1.91
N TRP A 166 12.79 1.43 -2.22
CA TRP A 166 11.84 0.97 -3.22
C TRP A 166 10.41 1.34 -2.84
N THR A 167 9.97 0.98 -1.62
CA THR A 167 8.62 1.31 -1.15
C THR A 167 8.37 2.83 -1.09
N LYS A 168 9.39 3.64 -0.76
CA LYS A 168 9.27 5.11 -0.81
C LYS A 168 8.99 5.60 -2.23
N LYS A 169 9.77 5.12 -3.22
CA LYS A 169 9.59 5.51 -4.62
C LYS A 169 8.22 5.11 -5.14
N GLU A 170 7.84 3.86 -4.93
CA GLU A 170 6.52 3.36 -5.33
C GLU A 170 5.36 4.12 -4.64
N ALA A 171 5.49 4.45 -3.36
CA ALA A 171 4.48 5.24 -2.66
C ALA A 171 4.33 6.64 -3.27
N VAL A 172 5.44 7.31 -3.65
CA VAL A 172 5.41 8.61 -4.33
C VAL A 172 4.78 8.51 -5.71
N LEU A 173 5.12 7.50 -6.50
CA LEU A 173 4.52 7.27 -7.82
C LEU A 173 3.01 7.01 -7.72
N LYS A 174 2.60 6.22 -6.72
CA LYS A 174 1.19 5.95 -6.43
C LYS A 174 0.44 7.18 -5.92
N LEU A 175 1.10 8.04 -5.15
CA LEU A 175 0.57 9.35 -4.75
C LEU A 175 0.27 10.19 -5.99
N ARG A 176 1.25 10.36 -6.88
CA ARG A 176 1.14 11.13 -8.11
C ARG A 176 0.12 10.53 -9.10
N GLY A 177 -0.07 9.22 -9.06
CA GLY A 177 -1.01 8.51 -9.91
C GLY A 177 -0.63 8.51 -11.39
N THR A 178 0.65 8.67 -11.70
CA THR A 178 1.22 8.73 -13.04
C THR A 178 1.65 7.36 -13.59
N GLY A 179 1.50 6.30 -12.80
CA GLY A 179 2.06 4.98 -13.13
C GLY A 179 3.59 4.94 -12.97
N ILE A 180 4.20 3.88 -13.50
CA ILE A 180 5.67 3.74 -13.50
C ILE A 180 6.24 4.75 -14.50
N VAL A 181 7.24 5.51 -14.07
CA VAL A 181 7.98 6.47 -14.90
C VAL A 181 9.27 5.84 -15.42
N ASP A 182 9.77 6.35 -16.55
CA ASP A 182 11.02 5.82 -17.16
C ASP A 182 12.25 6.07 -16.28
N ASP A 183 12.27 7.18 -15.55
CA ASP A 183 13.37 7.53 -14.64
C ASP A 183 12.97 7.41 -13.17
N LEU A 184 13.41 6.33 -12.55
CA LEU A 184 13.21 6.05 -11.13
C LEU A 184 14.26 6.70 -10.22
N HIS A 185 15.39 7.19 -10.77
CA HIS A 185 16.50 7.71 -9.98
C HIS A 185 16.14 8.99 -9.22
N HIS A 186 15.27 9.83 -9.80
CA HIS A 186 14.89 11.15 -9.28
C HIS A 186 13.52 11.22 -8.60
N VAL A 187 12.87 10.10 -8.35
CA VAL A 187 11.51 10.07 -7.75
C VAL A 187 11.49 10.72 -6.38
N LEU A 188 12.56 10.58 -5.58
CA LEU A 188 12.62 11.08 -4.21
C LEU A 188 13.22 12.50 -4.08
N ASP A 189 13.55 13.17 -5.19
CA ASP A 189 14.15 14.53 -5.17
C ASP A 189 13.11 15.64 -4.88
N GLY A 190 11.81 15.32 -4.93
CA GLY A 190 10.73 16.27 -4.68
C GLY A 190 10.54 16.61 -3.18
N SER A 191 9.97 17.79 -2.92
CA SER A 191 9.63 18.28 -1.57
C SER A 191 8.13 18.55 -1.38
N ASP A 192 7.30 18.19 -2.35
CA ASP A 192 5.86 18.42 -2.40
C ASP A 192 5.02 17.37 -1.64
N TYR A 193 5.69 16.40 -1.01
CA TYR A 193 5.08 15.31 -0.25
C TYR A 193 5.81 15.06 1.08
N ARG A 194 5.15 14.32 1.95
CA ARG A 194 5.75 13.70 3.14
C ARG A 194 5.83 12.20 2.95
N LEU A 195 6.85 11.59 3.54
CA LEU A 195 7.08 10.15 3.53
C LEU A 195 7.19 9.61 4.96
N GLU A 196 6.51 8.51 5.20
CA GLU A 196 6.70 7.70 6.40
C GLU A 196 6.99 6.26 5.96
N THR A 197 7.95 5.62 6.63
CA THR A 197 8.38 4.25 6.31
C THR A 197 8.42 3.42 7.58
N HIS A 198 7.87 2.23 7.51
CA HIS A 198 7.84 1.27 8.59
C HIS A 198 8.45 -0.06 8.14
N VAL A 199 9.15 -0.71 9.07
CA VAL A 199 9.86 -1.95 8.83
C VAL A 199 9.42 -2.98 9.86
N ASP A 200 8.93 -4.12 9.39
CA ASP A 200 8.66 -5.29 10.23
C ASP A 200 9.70 -6.37 9.91
N ARG A 201 10.70 -6.49 10.79
CA ARG A 201 11.82 -7.45 10.61
C ARG A 201 11.40 -8.88 10.92
N GLU A 202 10.42 -9.08 11.78
CA GLU A 202 9.92 -10.43 12.12
C GLU A 202 9.12 -11.01 10.95
N LYS A 203 8.31 -10.19 10.32
CA LYS A 203 7.48 -10.56 9.16
C LYS A 203 8.17 -10.35 7.82
N HIS A 204 9.40 -9.79 7.80
CA HIS A 204 10.24 -9.56 6.63
C HIS A 204 9.60 -8.71 5.53
N TYR A 205 9.05 -7.56 5.88
CA TYR A 205 8.56 -6.56 4.93
C TYR A 205 8.83 -5.12 5.40
N ALA A 206 8.77 -4.19 4.45
CA ALA A 206 8.67 -2.76 4.73
C ALA A 206 7.49 -2.18 3.96
N TRP A 207 6.91 -1.09 4.49
CA TRP A 207 5.91 -0.30 3.78
C TRP A 207 6.16 1.19 3.98
N SER A 208 5.77 1.96 2.95
CA SER A 208 5.88 3.42 2.97
C SER A 208 4.59 4.06 2.53
N ILE A 209 4.26 5.20 3.13
CA ILE A 209 3.20 6.08 2.66
C ILE A 209 3.78 7.41 2.21
N ALA A 210 3.22 7.95 1.12
CA ALA A 210 3.46 9.29 0.63
C ALA A 210 2.13 10.05 0.62
N TYR A 211 2.13 11.28 1.14
CA TYR A 211 0.95 12.14 1.21
C TYR A 211 1.32 13.61 1.05
N THR A 212 0.38 14.44 0.56
CA THR A 212 0.60 15.88 0.40
C THR A 212 0.68 16.58 1.75
N GLN A 213 1.41 17.69 1.79
CA GLN A 213 1.58 18.49 3.01
C GLN A 213 0.29 19.20 3.44
#